data_3aaa75625616b96f706a57048d961d92
#
_entry.id   3aaa75625616b96f706a57048d961d92
#
_cell.length_a   1.000
_cell.length_b   1.000
_cell.length_c   1.000
_cell.angle_alpha   90.00
_cell.angle_beta   90.00
_cell.angle_gamma   90.00
#
_symmetry.space_group_name_H-M   'P 1'
#
loop_
_entity.id
_entity.type
_entity.pdbx_description
1 polymer ?
#
loop_
_entity_poly.entity_id
_entity_poly.type
_entity_poly.pdbx_seq_one_letter_code
_entity_poly.pdbx_strand_id
1 'polypeptide(L)'
;MSTDRRPDHRSDHQRGHHSAPSSHSAGLRHVLSHLITPLLMCIGMGLAYLGAFANPAPHHLPVAVVGPGRSAQLLAQSINDKADGALEVRTVGDRSAAVDLLKHQEIFGAYVGNAHGAKGASGGAGTAAGSGAQGASRGVRTPGGADSAGASAGRPGVGREAGPARPAPELVVATAGSDTSATAVQKVFTPIAAQQDAPLKVTDVVPTAEDDPTGQGIFFLLVAISIGSYASVAVIGGAGAVLPIRLRAALALGTSFVVGLIGTAFAGPVFHLVDHGLVGLAGMAWLYSAGILLIGTGLHTFLRRWTTLGVMALFVMLNFTSSGGIFRPEMQNGLFAALHSFWNGAGFVEGTRSHVYFDGYGLSGHVWTLVWWLVAGLVSVGAAALAERRRRTAEAEAVANAAAVAAAAVRATVPEPAPAPSAEEEMEEVVGV
;
A
#
# COMPACT_ATOMS: atom_id res chain seq x y z
N MET A 1 12.92 -63.46 -76.00
CA MET A 1 11.52 -63.96 -76.01
C MET A 1 10.78 -63.27 -74.92
N SER A 2 9.71 -62.67 -75.31
CA SER A 2 8.57 -62.09 -74.61
C SER A 2 8.80 -60.84 -73.76
N THR A 3 8.50 -59.80 -74.47
CA THR A 3 8.14 -58.42 -74.06
C THR A 3 6.85 -58.44 -73.26
N ASP A 4 6.81 -57.66 -72.22
CA ASP A 4 5.54 -57.12 -71.75
C ASP A 4 5.72 -55.64 -71.30
N ARG A 5 5.06 -54.75 -72.00
CA ARG A 5 4.97 -53.31 -71.82
C ARG A 5 3.79 -53.01 -70.90
N ARG A 6 4.00 -52.33 -69.78
CA ARG A 6 2.94 -51.66 -69.05
C ARG A 6 2.93 -50.18 -69.33
N PRO A 7 1.75 -49.56 -69.56
CA PRO A 7 1.65 -48.11 -69.75
C PRO A 7 1.62 -47.39 -68.41
N ASP A 8 2.43 -46.31 -68.32
CA ASP A 8 2.42 -45.34 -67.24
C ASP A 8 1.11 -44.53 -67.23
N HIS A 9 0.35 -44.68 -66.13
CA HIS A 9 -0.70 -43.72 -65.72
C HIS A 9 -0.10 -42.70 -64.76
N ARG A 10 0.40 -41.56 -65.26
CA ARG A 10 0.62 -40.36 -64.52
C ARG A 10 -0.74 -39.72 -64.23
N SER A 11 -1.23 -39.82 -62.98
CA SER A 11 -2.28 -38.98 -62.43
C SER A 11 -1.60 -37.82 -61.68
N ASP A 12 -1.58 -36.65 -62.32
CA ASP A 12 -1.22 -35.35 -61.73
C ASP A 12 -2.26 -35.00 -60.66
N HIS A 13 -1.94 -35.33 -59.38
CA HIS A 13 -2.55 -34.71 -58.23
C HIS A 13 -1.91 -33.39 -57.94
N GLN A 14 -2.44 -32.30 -58.51
CA GLN A 14 -2.25 -30.93 -58.03
C GLN A 14 -2.75 -30.86 -56.60
N ARG A 15 -1.82 -31.04 -55.61
CA ARG A 15 -2.05 -30.66 -54.21
C ARG A 15 -1.98 -29.15 -54.14
N GLY A 16 -3.18 -28.54 -54.05
CA GLY A 16 -3.30 -27.16 -53.65
C GLY A 16 -2.63 -26.95 -52.31
N HIS A 17 -1.52 -26.25 -52.28
CA HIS A 17 -0.89 -25.69 -51.09
C HIS A 17 -1.84 -24.64 -50.51
N HIS A 18 -2.77 -25.06 -49.69
CA HIS A 18 -3.38 -24.14 -48.73
C HIS A 18 -2.28 -23.80 -47.71
N SER A 19 -1.65 -22.67 -47.90
CA SER A 19 -0.75 -22.05 -46.96
C SER A 19 -1.55 -21.81 -45.66
N ALA A 20 -1.32 -22.63 -44.63
CA ALA A 20 -1.86 -22.41 -43.29
C ALA A 20 -1.37 -21.02 -42.85
N PRO A 21 -2.24 -20.13 -42.36
CA PRO A 21 -1.86 -18.82 -41.86
C PRO A 21 -0.82 -19.03 -40.75
N SER A 22 0.30 -18.36 -40.91
CA SER A 22 1.51 -18.50 -40.14
C SER A 22 1.22 -18.61 -38.63
N SER A 23 1.62 -19.73 -38.00
CA SER A 23 1.57 -19.99 -36.57
C SER A 23 2.23 -18.87 -35.70
N HIS A 24 3.07 -18.06 -36.32
CA HIS A 24 3.75 -16.93 -35.71
C HIS A 24 2.80 -15.79 -35.33
N SER A 25 1.73 -15.51 -36.08
CA SER A 25 0.77 -14.43 -35.77
C SER A 25 -0.10 -14.75 -34.57
N ALA A 26 -0.48 -16.02 -34.39
CA ALA A 26 -1.22 -16.47 -33.22
C ALA A 26 -0.33 -16.44 -31.96
N GLY A 27 0.93 -16.89 -32.07
CA GLY A 27 1.91 -16.82 -30.98
C GLY A 27 2.21 -15.37 -30.58
N LEU A 28 2.38 -14.47 -31.54
CA LEU A 28 2.61 -13.05 -31.27
C LEU A 28 1.43 -12.40 -30.55
N ARG A 29 0.18 -12.65 -30.97
CA ARG A 29 -1.02 -12.13 -30.29
C ARG A 29 -1.11 -12.65 -28.86
N HIS A 30 -0.77 -13.91 -28.62
CA HIS A 30 -0.73 -14.50 -27.30
C HIS A 30 0.30 -13.79 -26.40
N VAL A 31 1.54 -13.62 -26.86
CA VAL A 31 2.57 -12.88 -26.12
C VAL A 31 2.14 -11.43 -25.86
N LEU A 32 1.64 -10.72 -26.86
CA LEU A 32 1.18 -9.34 -26.72
C LEU A 32 0.03 -9.23 -25.69
N SER A 33 -0.89 -10.20 -25.67
CA SER A 33 -1.97 -10.19 -24.68
C SER A 33 -1.48 -10.37 -23.24
N HIS A 34 -0.38 -11.08 -23.02
CA HIS A 34 0.24 -11.23 -21.71
C HIS A 34 1.09 -10.02 -21.31
N LEU A 35 1.61 -9.23 -22.27
CA LEU A 35 2.34 -8.00 -21.98
C LEU A 35 1.43 -6.85 -21.55
N ILE A 36 0.13 -6.91 -21.81
CA ILE A 36 -0.84 -5.87 -21.39
C ILE A 36 -0.82 -5.69 -19.86
N THR A 37 -0.84 -6.77 -19.11
CA THR A 37 -0.87 -6.72 -17.64
C THR A 37 0.35 -6.02 -17.04
N PRO A 38 1.61 -6.41 -17.36
CA PRO A 38 2.78 -5.70 -16.83
C PRO A 38 2.90 -4.26 -17.32
N LEU A 39 2.45 -3.93 -18.54
CA LEU A 39 2.42 -2.55 -19.02
C LEU A 39 1.40 -1.70 -18.26
N LEU A 40 0.18 -2.21 -18.03
CA LEU A 40 -0.82 -1.53 -17.20
C LEU A 40 -0.35 -1.35 -15.75
N MET A 41 0.36 -2.35 -15.21
CA MET A 41 0.97 -2.24 -13.89
C MET A 41 2.06 -1.17 -13.85
N CYS A 42 2.93 -1.11 -14.87
CA CYS A 42 3.98 -0.09 -14.96
C CYS A 42 3.37 1.33 -15.02
N ILE A 43 2.36 1.52 -15.85
CA ILE A 43 1.65 2.80 -15.97
C ILE A 43 0.96 3.14 -14.65
N GLY A 44 0.17 2.21 -14.08
CA GLY A 44 -0.57 2.43 -12.84
C GLY A 44 0.35 2.71 -11.66
N MET A 45 1.45 1.97 -11.52
CA MET A 45 2.47 2.19 -10.49
C MET A 45 3.13 3.55 -10.66
N GLY A 46 3.54 3.90 -11.90
CA GLY A 46 4.13 5.20 -12.20
C GLY A 46 3.19 6.35 -11.83
N LEU A 47 1.93 6.29 -12.25
CA LEU A 47 0.93 7.31 -11.90
C LEU A 47 0.67 7.38 -10.40
N ALA A 48 0.54 6.24 -9.71
CA ALA A 48 0.29 6.22 -8.28
C ALA A 48 1.49 6.76 -7.49
N TYR A 49 2.69 6.26 -7.75
CA TYR A 49 3.89 6.64 -6.97
C TYR A 49 4.37 8.05 -7.30
N LEU A 50 4.43 8.44 -8.57
CA LEU A 50 4.78 9.81 -8.93
C LEU A 50 3.70 10.78 -8.49
N GLY A 51 2.43 10.41 -8.60
CA GLY A 51 1.32 11.25 -8.13
C GLY A 51 1.31 11.46 -6.61
N ALA A 52 1.75 10.44 -5.84
CA ALA A 52 1.80 10.54 -4.38
C ALA A 52 3.08 11.19 -3.87
N PHE A 53 4.24 10.92 -4.48
CA PHE A 53 5.55 11.15 -3.87
C PHE A 53 6.46 12.11 -4.64
N ALA A 54 6.15 12.45 -5.90
CA ALA A 54 7.04 13.29 -6.69
C ALA A 54 7.10 14.74 -6.22
N ASN A 55 6.06 15.24 -5.60
CA ASN A 55 5.98 16.65 -5.20
C ASN A 55 5.27 16.77 -3.83
N PRO A 56 5.85 16.23 -2.75
CA PRO A 56 5.28 16.35 -1.42
C PRO A 56 5.32 17.82 -0.97
N ALA A 57 4.17 18.38 -0.68
CA ALA A 57 4.05 19.72 -0.16
C ALA A 57 3.12 19.71 1.06
N PRO A 58 3.45 20.44 2.14
CA PRO A 58 2.55 20.52 3.28
C PRO A 58 1.25 21.22 2.90
N HIS A 59 0.12 20.68 3.35
CA HIS A 59 -1.22 21.21 3.21
C HIS A 59 -1.87 21.24 4.59
N HIS A 60 -2.06 22.43 5.15
CA HIS A 60 -2.60 22.62 6.49
C HIS A 60 -1.89 21.77 7.57
N LEU A 61 -0.55 21.62 7.44
CA LEU A 61 0.24 20.84 8.39
C LEU A 61 0.12 21.49 9.78
N PRO A 62 -0.48 20.81 10.79
CA PRO A 62 -0.70 21.40 12.09
C PRO A 62 0.59 21.54 12.88
N VAL A 63 0.87 22.78 13.31
CA VAL A 63 2.02 23.14 14.13
C VAL A 63 1.61 24.11 15.24
N ALA A 64 2.40 24.23 16.29
CA ALA A 64 2.13 25.15 17.38
C ALA A 64 3.22 26.19 17.58
N VAL A 65 2.84 27.35 18.03
CA VAL A 65 3.73 28.37 18.62
C VAL A 65 3.44 28.42 20.12
N VAL A 66 4.45 28.17 20.92
CA VAL A 66 4.36 28.13 22.38
C VAL A 66 4.65 29.50 22.96
N GLY A 67 3.75 29.99 23.79
CA GLY A 67 3.97 31.19 24.58
C GLY A 67 2.67 31.83 25.02
N PRO A 68 2.65 32.44 26.21
CA PRO A 68 1.50 33.18 26.69
C PRO A 68 1.38 34.53 25.98
N GLY A 69 0.17 34.86 25.56
CA GLY A 69 -0.17 36.23 25.19
C GLY A 69 -0.03 36.61 23.72
N ARG A 70 -0.12 37.92 23.47
CA ARG A 70 -0.30 38.52 22.15
C ARG A 70 0.87 38.30 21.19
N SER A 71 2.10 38.15 21.71
CA SER A 71 3.30 37.94 20.86
C SER A 71 3.29 36.58 20.16
N ALA A 72 2.88 35.51 20.86
CA ALA A 72 2.76 34.19 20.26
C ALA A 72 1.62 34.16 19.21
N GLN A 73 0.51 34.82 19.48
CA GLN A 73 -0.60 34.96 18.56
C GLN A 73 -0.21 35.71 17.27
N LEU A 74 0.50 36.85 17.40
CA LEU A 74 1.01 37.61 16.25
C LEU A 74 2.02 36.81 15.42
N LEU A 75 2.89 36.04 16.07
CA LEU A 75 3.83 35.17 15.36
C LEU A 75 3.08 34.05 14.62
N ALA A 76 2.14 33.37 15.28
CA ALA A 76 1.33 32.32 14.66
C ALA A 76 0.53 32.85 13.46
N GLN A 77 -0.11 34.03 13.60
CA GLN A 77 -0.83 34.67 12.52
C GLN A 77 0.12 35.06 11.37
N SER A 78 1.27 35.66 11.67
CA SER A 78 2.25 36.01 10.64
C SER A 78 2.80 34.82 9.87
N ILE A 79 2.92 33.66 10.53
CA ILE A 79 3.35 32.42 9.86
C ILE A 79 2.20 31.87 9.01
N ASN A 80 0.96 31.84 9.51
CA ASN A 80 -0.20 31.42 8.74
C ASN A 80 -0.40 32.26 7.47
N ASP A 81 -0.30 33.61 7.60
CA ASP A 81 -0.45 34.51 6.46
C ASP A 81 0.63 34.31 5.38
N LYS A 82 1.84 33.91 5.79
CA LYS A 82 2.97 33.64 4.86
C LYS A 82 3.00 32.21 4.33
N ALA A 83 2.38 31.28 5.03
CA ALA A 83 2.40 29.87 4.69
C ALA A 83 1.44 29.49 3.57
N ASP A 84 0.52 30.40 3.19
CA ASP A 84 -0.43 30.20 2.08
C ASP A 84 -1.12 28.84 2.09
N GLY A 85 -1.63 28.44 3.27
CA GLY A 85 -2.29 27.14 3.48
C GLY A 85 -1.36 25.94 3.66
N ALA A 86 -0.03 26.12 3.61
CA ALA A 86 0.90 25.03 3.87
C ALA A 86 0.91 24.59 5.34
N LEU A 87 0.76 25.54 6.25
CA LEU A 87 0.74 25.29 7.70
C LEU A 87 -0.59 25.74 8.31
N GLU A 88 -0.99 25.04 9.36
CA GLU A 88 -2.03 25.46 10.29
C GLU A 88 -1.38 25.73 11.65
N VAL A 89 -1.05 26.99 11.92
CA VAL A 89 -0.33 27.39 13.12
C VAL A 89 -1.32 27.81 14.21
N ARG A 90 -1.28 27.11 15.33
CA ARG A 90 -2.06 27.46 16.53
C ARG A 90 -1.16 27.88 17.68
N THR A 91 -1.69 28.61 18.66
CA THR A 91 -0.95 28.98 19.85
C THR A 91 -1.25 28.03 21.00
N VAL A 92 -0.23 27.70 21.78
CA VAL A 92 -0.31 26.84 22.95
C VAL A 92 0.33 27.57 24.14
N GLY A 93 -0.27 27.44 25.32
CA GLY A 93 0.14 28.22 26.48
C GLY A 93 1.55 27.95 26.96
N ASP A 94 1.95 26.70 26.99
CA ASP A 94 3.23 26.24 27.50
C ASP A 94 3.77 25.03 26.75
N ARG A 95 5.03 24.68 27.06
CA ARG A 95 5.76 23.59 26.42
C ARG A 95 5.17 22.21 26.75
N SER A 96 4.62 22.02 27.96
CA SER A 96 4.05 20.73 28.37
C SER A 96 2.80 20.41 27.55
N ALA A 97 1.91 21.37 27.39
CA ALA A 97 0.74 21.23 26.56
C ALA A 97 1.10 20.99 25.07
N ALA A 98 2.18 21.58 24.57
CA ALA A 98 2.68 21.32 23.23
C ALA A 98 3.22 19.89 23.07
N VAL A 99 3.94 19.38 24.09
CA VAL A 99 4.41 17.98 24.11
C VAL A 99 3.25 17.00 24.16
N ASP A 100 2.21 17.30 24.90
CA ASP A 100 1.01 16.45 24.94
C ASP A 100 0.32 16.39 23.57
N LEU A 101 0.21 17.52 22.87
CA LEU A 101 -0.33 17.55 21.51
C LEU A 101 0.53 16.78 20.50
N LEU A 102 1.87 16.81 20.65
CA LEU A 102 2.78 16.00 19.84
C LEU A 102 2.60 14.50 20.10
N LYS A 103 2.48 14.10 21.38
CA LYS A 103 2.21 12.70 21.77
C LYS A 103 0.83 12.22 21.30
N HIS A 104 -0.14 13.11 21.22
CA HIS A 104 -1.45 12.82 20.65
C HIS A 104 -1.49 12.90 19.11
N GLN A 105 -0.35 13.19 18.47
CA GLN A 105 -0.24 13.34 17.01
C GLN A 105 -1.17 14.43 16.43
N GLU A 106 -1.53 15.41 17.24
CA GLU A 106 -2.37 16.53 16.84
C GLU A 106 -1.58 17.68 16.19
N ILE A 107 -0.25 17.71 16.41
CA ILE A 107 0.70 18.63 15.77
C ILE A 107 1.98 17.90 15.41
N PHE A 108 2.71 18.42 14.43
CA PHE A 108 3.99 17.87 13.96
C PHE A 108 5.21 18.64 14.43
N GLY A 109 5.02 19.77 15.09
CA GLY A 109 6.08 20.55 15.70
C GLY A 109 5.54 21.68 16.53
N ALA A 110 6.32 22.07 17.54
CA ALA A 110 6.01 23.19 18.42
C ALA A 110 7.21 24.11 18.57
N TYR A 111 7.07 25.35 18.15
CA TYR A 111 8.11 26.36 18.26
C TYR A 111 7.98 27.11 19.58
N VAL A 112 9.02 27.00 20.42
CA VAL A 112 9.13 27.72 21.69
C VAL A 112 10.06 28.90 21.46
N GLY A 113 9.47 30.05 21.19
CA GLY A 113 10.20 31.28 20.95
C GLY A 113 10.46 32.07 22.22
N ASN A 114 11.49 32.94 22.21
CA ASN A 114 11.70 33.91 23.25
C ASN A 114 10.57 34.96 23.21
N ALA A 115 9.86 35.13 24.28
CA ALA A 115 8.68 35.99 24.40
C ALA A 115 8.90 37.52 24.11
N HIS A 116 10.10 37.93 23.69
CA HIS A 116 10.50 39.35 23.55
C HIS A 116 10.95 39.78 22.16
N GLY A 117 10.81 38.93 21.11
CA GLY A 117 11.40 39.18 19.78
C GLY A 117 10.49 39.69 18.66
N ALA A 118 9.24 40.04 18.90
CA ALA A 118 8.30 40.48 17.85
C ALA A 118 8.34 42.00 17.56
N LYS A 119 9.54 42.61 17.50
CA LYS A 119 9.72 43.92 16.92
C LYS A 119 10.63 43.84 15.70
N GLY A 120 10.05 43.72 14.48
CA GLY A 120 10.82 43.97 13.27
C GLY A 120 10.75 42.94 12.16
N ALA A 121 9.70 42.21 11.92
CA ALA A 121 9.59 41.36 10.71
C ALA A 121 8.64 41.98 9.67
N SER A 122 8.94 43.19 9.22
CA SER A 122 8.31 43.75 8.03
C SER A 122 9.41 44.04 6.99
N GLY A 123 9.65 43.10 6.09
CA GLY A 123 10.52 43.34 4.94
C GLY A 123 11.22 42.10 4.46
N GLY A 124 10.79 41.53 3.34
CA GLY A 124 11.59 40.60 2.55
C GLY A 124 10.95 39.24 2.27
N ALA A 125 9.83 39.22 1.57
CA ALA A 125 9.36 38.01 0.95
C ALA A 125 10.07 37.83 -0.40
N GLY A 126 11.11 37.00 -0.43
CA GLY A 126 11.68 36.46 -1.66
C GLY A 126 11.05 35.10 -1.92
N THR A 127 10.27 35.04 -2.99
CA THR A 127 9.76 33.81 -3.61
C THR A 127 10.89 32.82 -3.87
N ALA A 128 10.90 31.70 -3.21
CA ALA A 128 11.68 30.52 -3.59
C ALA A 128 10.72 29.36 -3.79
N ALA A 129 10.07 29.37 -4.95
CA ALA A 129 9.49 28.16 -5.53
C ALA A 129 10.57 27.47 -6.36
N GLY A 130 10.72 26.19 -6.18
CA GLY A 130 11.24 25.35 -7.25
C GLY A 130 12.55 24.63 -6.98
N SER A 131 12.40 23.35 -7.03
CA SER A 131 13.28 22.31 -7.61
C SER A 131 14.44 21.75 -6.80
N GLY A 132 14.40 20.41 -6.78
CA GLY A 132 15.58 19.59 -6.88
C GLY A 132 15.98 18.76 -5.68
N ALA A 133 15.23 17.68 -5.47
CA ALA A 133 15.78 16.51 -4.82
C ALA A 133 16.72 15.81 -5.79
N GLN A 134 18.02 15.91 -5.60
CA GLN A 134 18.96 14.94 -6.16
C GLN A 134 19.96 14.58 -5.08
N GLY A 135 19.94 13.27 -4.76
CA GLY A 135 20.93 12.64 -3.92
C GLY A 135 22.30 12.64 -4.58
N ALA A 136 23.32 12.84 -3.75
CA ALA A 136 24.67 12.40 -4.04
C ALA A 136 25.39 12.11 -2.74
N SER A 137 25.48 10.85 -2.44
CA SER A 137 26.52 10.26 -1.61
C SER A 137 27.88 10.48 -2.24
N ARG A 138 28.85 10.96 -1.47
CA ARG A 138 30.31 10.78 -1.53
C ARG A 138 30.93 11.86 -0.69
N GLY A 139 31.79 11.59 0.24
CA GLY A 139 32.86 10.63 0.39
C GLY A 139 33.77 11.18 1.48
N VAL A 140 34.09 10.33 2.39
CA VAL A 140 35.10 10.44 3.42
C VAL A 140 36.42 10.99 2.86
N ARG A 141 36.99 12.02 3.49
CA ARG A 141 38.44 12.21 3.59
C ARG A 141 38.79 13.06 4.80
N THR A 142 39.36 12.45 5.77
CA THR A 142 40.34 12.96 6.74
C THR A 142 41.74 12.64 6.19
N PRO A 143 42.84 13.07 6.74
CA PRO A 143 43.17 14.18 7.60
C PRO A 143 44.50 14.87 7.20
N GLY A 144 44.93 15.79 7.97
CA GLY A 144 46.37 16.02 8.07
C GLY A 144 46.86 17.45 8.00
N GLY A 145 47.35 17.89 9.10
CA GLY A 145 48.71 18.41 9.18
C GLY A 145 48.89 19.92 9.27
N ALA A 146 49.16 20.34 10.48
CA ALA A 146 50.35 21.09 10.95
C ALA A 146 50.51 22.57 10.56
N ASP A 147 50.57 23.36 11.62
CA ASP A 147 51.50 24.43 11.92
C ASP A 147 51.60 25.67 11.01
N SER A 148 51.23 26.79 11.58
CA SER A 148 52.26 27.81 11.84
C SER A 148 51.72 29.00 12.64
N ALA A 149 52.49 29.35 13.62
CA ALA A 149 52.32 30.46 14.52
C ALA A 149 52.42 31.82 13.79
N GLY A 150 51.59 32.76 14.23
CA GLY A 150 51.69 34.15 13.85
C GLY A 150 51.11 35.01 14.97
N ALA A 151 51.94 35.39 15.90
CA ALA A 151 51.60 36.33 16.94
C ALA A 151 51.37 37.73 16.34
N SER A 152 50.23 38.33 16.61
CA SER A 152 50.02 39.76 16.52
C SER A 152 49.31 40.26 17.78
N ALA A 153 50.03 40.87 18.63
CA ALA A 153 49.54 41.59 19.79
C ALA A 153 48.80 42.85 19.35
N GLY A 154 47.68 43.16 19.99
CA GLY A 154 47.17 44.48 19.87
C GLY A 154 45.72 44.76 20.20
N ARG A 155 45.45 45.19 21.38
CA ARG A 155 44.43 46.04 21.99
C ARG A 155 43.41 45.36 22.87
N PRO A 156 43.33 45.79 24.14
CA PRO A 156 42.19 45.42 24.99
C PRO A 156 40.94 46.15 24.51
N GLY A 157 40.14 45.43 23.75
CA GLY A 157 38.78 45.85 23.44
C GLY A 157 37.95 45.73 24.70
N VAL A 158 37.31 46.83 25.08
CA VAL A 158 36.32 46.97 26.12
C VAL A 158 35.37 45.77 26.09
N GLY A 159 35.42 44.96 27.17
CA GLY A 159 34.51 43.84 27.36
C GLY A 159 33.08 44.33 27.31
N ARG A 160 32.38 44.01 26.21
CA ARG A 160 30.91 43.96 26.25
C ARG A 160 30.60 42.85 27.23
N GLU A 161 30.19 43.21 28.42
CA GLU A 161 29.55 42.27 29.32
C GLU A 161 28.47 41.56 28.50
N ALA A 162 28.65 40.26 28.26
CA ALA A 162 27.68 39.42 27.66
C ALA A 162 26.49 39.41 28.65
N GLY A 163 25.47 40.19 28.36
CA GLY A 163 24.22 40.12 29.09
C GLY A 163 23.75 38.66 29.13
N PRO A 164 22.92 38.26 30.08
CA PRO A 164 22.52 36.89 30.25
C PRO A 164 22.07 36.32 28.89
N ALA A 165 22.75 35.24 28.44
CA ALA A 165 22.53 34.64 27.14
C ALA A 165 21.03 34.33 27.02
N ARG A 166 20.38 34.96 26.04
CA ARG A 166 18.97 34.66 25.77
C ARG A 166 18.83 33.17 25.46
N PRO A 167 17.87 32.48 26.08
CA PRO A 167 17.65 31.06 25.78
C PRO A 167 17.43 30.94 24.26
N ALA A 168 18.13 29.96 23.63
CA ALA A 168 17.95 29.71 22.21
C ALA A 168 16.50 29.27 21.92
N PRO A 169 15.90 29.68 20.79
CA PRO A 169 14.58 29.20 20.39
C PRO A 169 14.63 27.67 20.21
N GLU A 170 13.61 26.98 20.68
CA GLU A 170 13.51 25.52 20.63
C GLU A 170 12.40 25.10 19.69
N LEU A 171 12.63 24.13 18.84
CA LEU A 171 11.61 23.40 18.08
C LEU A 171 11.46 22.01 18.68
N VAL A 172 10.31 21.72 19.22
CA VAL A 172 9.96 20.39 19.74
C VAL A 172 9.26 19.61 18.66
N VAL A 173 9.73 18.40 18.38
CA VAL A 173 9.19 17.50 17.35
C VAL A 173 8.98 16.09 17.92
N ALA A 174 8.29 15.23 17.17
CA ALA A 174 8.12 13.80 17.43
C ALA A 174 8.38 13.04 16.12
N THR A 175 9.64 12.65 15.86
CA THR A 175 10.03 12.04 14.59
C THR A 175 9.39 10.67 14.36
N ALA A 176 9.07 9.93 15.43
CA ALA A 176 8.31 8.68 15.33
C ALA A 176 6.92 8.84 14.68
N GLY A 177 6.32 10.04 14.77
CA GLY A 177 5.08 10.35 14.07
C GLY A 177 5.28 10.51 12.56
N SER A 178 6.31 11.28 12.17
CA SER A 178 6.74 11.48 10.77
C SER A 178 8.01 12.32 10.73
N ASP A 179 9.14 11.71 10.39
CA ASP A 179 10.39 12.43 10.18
C ASP A 179 10.31 13.45 9.04
N THR A 180 9.60 13.10 7.97
CA THR A 180 9.41 14.02 6.82
C THR A 180 8.63 15.27 7.21
N SER A 181 7.60 15.14 8.05
CA SER A 181 6.82 16.28 8.56
C SER A 181 7.65 17.10 9.55
N ALA A 182 8.39 16.47 10.46
CA ALA A 182 9.29 17.14 11.38
C ALA A 182 10.37 17.95 10.63
N THR A 183 10.96 17.37 9.59
CA THR A 183 11.91 18.05 8.70
C THR A 183 11.27 19.22 7.95
N ALA A 184 10.05 19.08 7.46
CA ALA A 184 9.34 20.19 6.81
C ALA A 184 9.11 21.36 7.79
N VAL A 185 8.66 21.06 9.01
CA VAL A 185 8.48 22.07 10.07
C VAL A 185 9.83 22.73 10.43
N GLN A 186 10.91 21.97 10.58
CA GLN A 186 12.24 22.50 10.86
C GLN A 186 12.71 23.48 9.77
N LYS A 187 12.48 23.17 8.50
CA LYS A 187 12.83 24.06 7.38
C LYS A 187 12.11 25.42 7.47
N VAL A 188 10.88 25.44 7.97
CA VAL A 188 10.11 26.67 8.15
C VAL A 188 10.63 27.50 9.34
N PHE A 189 10.91 26.84 10.48
CA PHE A 189 11.30 27.57 11.70
C PHE A 189 12.78 27.92 11.79
N THR A 190 13.66 27.26 11.03
CA THR A 190 15.10 27.59 10.99
C THR A 190 15.37 29.05 10.58
N PRO A 191 14.81 29.59 9.47
CA PRO A 191 15.01 30.99 9.12
C PRO A 191 14.36 31.97 10.11
N ILE A 192 13.28 31.57 10.78
CA ILE A 192 12.66 32.39 11.83
C ILE A 192 13.57 32.52 13.04
N ALA A 193 14.21 31.44 13.46
CA ALA A 193 15.20 31.46 14.53
C ALA A 193 16.45 32.28 14.16
N ALA A 194 16.92 32.14 12.92
CA ALA A 194 18.07 32.89 12.40
C ALA A 194 17.82 34.41 12.40
N GLN A 195 16.59 34.88 12.18
CA GLN A 195 16.20 36.29 12.29
C GLN A 195 16.30 36.83 13.74
N GLN A 196 16.36 35.94 14.72
CA GLN A 196 16.56 36.29 16.14
C GLN A 196 18.02 36.18 16.59
N ASP A 197 18.97 36.05 15.64
CA ASP A 197 20.40 35.85 15.88
C ASP A 197 20.72 34.69 16.82
N ALA A 198 19.88 33.63 16.78
CA ALA A 198 20.03 32.45 17.62
C ALA A 198 19.86 31.14 16.81
N PRO A 199 20.71 30.11 17.08
CA PRO A 199 20.53 28.82 16.46
C PRO A 199 19.25 28.17 16.98
N LEU A 200 18.49 27.51 16.05
CA LEU A 200 17.31 26.75 16.43
C LEU A 200 17.76 25.44 17.12
N LYS A 201 17.38 25.25 18.38
CA LYS A 201 17.56 23.98 19.08
C LYS A 201 16.41 23.05 18.70
N VAL A 202 16.68 21.89 18.14
CA VAL A 202 15.66 20.85 17.87
C VAL A 202 15.69 19.84 18.99
N THR A 203 14.53 19.55 19.57
CA THR A 203 14.35 18.55 20.64
C THR A 203 13.30 17.55 20.18
N ASP A 204 13.70 16.31 20.04
CA ASP A 204 12.77 15.22 19.73
C ASP A 204 12.25 14.60 21.02
N VAL A 205 10.93 14.57 21.20
CA VAL A 205 10.29 14.04 22.41
C VAL A 205 9.73 12.64 22.25
N VAL A 206 9.62 12.17 21.01
CA VAL A 206 9.26 10.79 20.66
C VAL A 206 10.14 10.36 19.47
N PRO A 207 11.40 9.97 19.74
CA PRO A 207 12.31 9.54 18.70
C PRO A 207 11.89 8.18 18.13
N THR A 208 12.32 7.92 16.90
CA THR A 208 12.23 6.58 16.28
C THR A 208 13.18 5.60 16.97
N ALA A 209 13.03 4.30 16.68
CA ALA A 209 13.99 3.29 17.13
C ALA A 209 15.40 3.61 16.65
N GLU A 210 16.43 3.23 17.42
CA GLU A 210 17.82 3.53 17.11
C GLU A 210 18.25 2.96 15.75
N ASP A 211 17.76 1.77 15.41
CA ASP A 211 18.04 1.11 14.12
C ASP A 211 17.11 1.56 12.97
N ASP A 212 16.17 2.47 13.23
CA ASP A 212 15.30 3.11 12.22
C ASP A 212 15.34 4.64 12.27
N PRO A 213 16.50 5.27 12.05
CA PRO A 213 16.69 6.71 12.23
C PRO A 213 15.81 7.57 11.30
N THR A 214 15.26 7.01 10.25
CA THR A 214 14.36 7.72 9.31
C THR A 214 12.89 7.49 9.60
N GLY A 215 12.55 6.59 10.53
CA GLY A 215 11.16 6.23 10.84
C GLY A 215 10.39 5.57 9.70
N GLN A 216 11.10 5.02 8.70
CA GLN A 216 10.48 4.39 7.53
C GLN A 216 10.39 2.86 7.64
N GLY A 217 10.96 2.27 8.68
CA GLY A 217 10.97 0.82 8.90
C GLY A 217 9.58 0.20 8.91
N ILE A 218 8.61 0.86 9.55
CA ILE A 218 7.20 0.40 9.57
C ILE A 218 6.60 0.40 8.15
N PHE A 219 6.95 1.37 7.30
CA PHE A 219 6.51 1.38 5.90
C PHE A 219 7.13 0.22 5.10
N PHE A 220 8.42 -0.04 5.24
CA PHE A 220 9.05 -1.18 4.57
C PHE A 220 8.52 -2.52 5.08
N LEU A 221 8.17 -2.60 6.37
CA LEU A 221 7.47 -3.76 6.94
C LEU A 221 6.10 -3.95 6.28
N LEU A 222 5.31 -2.89 6.11
CA LEU A 222 4.05 -2.91 5.36
C LEU A 222 4.27 -3.48 3.95
N VAL A 223 5.30 -3.02 3.25
CA VAL A 223 5.64 -3.49 1.89
C VAL A 223 5.95 -4.98 1.90
N ALA A 224 6.78 -5.45 2.82
CA ALA A 224 7.17 -6.86 2.93
C ALA A 224 5.96 -7.77 3.19
N ILE A 225 5.11 -7.42 4.17
CA ILE A 225 3.88 -8.16 4.48
C ILE A 225 2.90 -8.14 3.30
N SER A 226 2.78 -7.02 2.60
CA SER A 226 1.92 -6.91 1.42
C SER A 226 2.39 -7.83 0.31
N ILE A 227 3.69 -7.86 0.01
CA ILE A 227 4.28 -8.73 -1.02
C ILE A 227 4.00 -10.20 -0.69
N GLY A 228 4.26 -10.62 0.55
CA GLY A 228 3.96 -11.97 1.01
C GLY A 228 2.48 -12.32 0.87
N SER A 229 1.61 -11.37 1.21
CA SER A 229 0.16 -11.55 1.14
C SER A 229 -0.35 -11.68 -0.30
N TYR A 230 -0.01 -10.77 -1.21
CA TYR A 230 -0.51 -10.85 -2.59
C TYR A 230 0.10 -12.02 -3.38
N ALA A 231 1.35 -12.37 -3.13
CA ALA A 231 1.96 -13.57 -3.70
C ALA A 231 1.20 -14.83 -3.28
N SER A 232 0.80 -14.91 -2.01
CA SER A 232 -0.01 -16.00 -1.48
C SER A 232 -1.41 -16.05 -2.11
N VAL A 233 -2.03 -14.90 -2.41
CA VAL A 233 -3.30 -14.83 -3.17
C VAL A 233 -3.15 -15.50 -4.54
N ALA A 234 -2.05 -15.26 -5.25
CA ALA A 234 -1.81 -15.86 -6.56
C ALA A 234 -1.69 -17.40 -6.47
N VAL A 235 -1.04 -17.92 -5.42
CA VAL A 235 -0.92 -19.37 -5.18
C VAL A 235 -2.26 -19.98 -4.78
N ILE A 236 -2.98 -19.39 -3.82
CA ILE A 236 -4.28 -19.90 -3.33
C ILE A 236 -5.33 -19.83 -4.44
N GLY A 237 -5.31 -18.77 -5.25
CA GLY A 237 -6.22 -18.59 -6.37
C GLY A 237 -5.91 -19.52 -7.55
N GLY A 238 -4.64 -19.68 -7.91
CA GLY A 238 -4.17 -20.51 -9.04
C GLY A 238 -4.14 -21.99 -8.68
N ALA A 239 -3.15 -22.44 -7.92
CA ALA A 239 -2.99 -23.84 -7.53
C ALA A 239 -4.13 -24.34 -6.63
N GLY A 240 -4.70 -23.47 -5.82
CA GLY A 240 -5.84 -23.77 -4.95
C GLY A 240 -7.20 -23.78 -5.65
N ALA A 241 -7.29 -23.50 -6.95
CA ALA A 241 -8.58 -23.43 -7.67
C ALA A 241 -9.39 -24.72 -7.64
N VAL A 242 -8.73 -25.87 -7.45
CA VAL A 242 -9.37 -27.19 -7.30
C VAL A 242 -10.02 -27.39 -5.93
N LEU A 243 -9.69 -26.55 -4.95
CA LEU A 243 -10.18 -26.66 -3.59
C LEU A 243 -11.50 -25.90 -3.42
N PRO A 244 -12.41 -26.36 -2.54
CA PRO A 244 -13.61 -25.62 -2.21
C PRO A 244 -13.25 -24.26 -1.56
N ILE A 245 -14.07 -23.25 -1.80
CA ILE A 245 -13.83 -21.88 -1.32
C ILE A 245 -13.59 -21.81 0.19
N ARG A 246 -14.25 -22.65 0.98
CA ARG A 246 -14.07 -22.70 2.45
C ARG A 246 -12.64 -23.08 2.84
N LEU A 247 -12.06 -24.06 2.13
CA LEU A 247 -10.67 -24.47 2.40
C LEU A 247 -9.68 -23.41 1.92
N ARG A 248 -9.95 -22.77 0.77
CA ARG A 248 -9.15 -21.62 0.29
C ARG A 248 -9.17 -20.47 1.30
N ALA A 249 -10.33 -20.17 1.89
CA ALA A 249 -10.44 -19.14 2.93
C ALA A 249 -9.69 -19.53 4.22
N ALA A 250 -9.77 -20.81 4.64
CA ALA A 250 -9.01 -21.29 5.79
C ALA A 250 -7.49 -21.22 5.55
N LEU A 251 -7.03 -21.59 4.34
CA LEU A 251 -5.63 -21.43 3.93
C LEU A 251 -5.22 -19.95 3.91
N ALA A 252 -6.08 -19.05 3.43
CA ALA A 252 -5.83 -17.61 3.44
C ALA A 252 -5.63 -17.09 4.86
N LEU A 253 -6.49 -17.48 5.82
CA LEU A 253 -6.35 -17.11 7.23
C LEU A 253 -5.09 -17.70 7.89
N GLY A 254 -4.79 -18.97 7.62
CA GLY A 254 -3.57 -19.60 8.14
C GLY A 254 -2.31 -18.97 7.57
N THR A 255 -2.28 -18.72 6.26
CA THR A 255 -1.15 -18.06 5.59
C THR A 255 -0.97 -16.63 6.09
N SER A 256 -2.07 -15.87 6.29
CA SER A 256 -1.98 -14.51 6.83
C SER A 256 -1.37 -14.47 8.23
N PHE A 257 -1.67 -15.46 9.05
CA PHE A 257 -1.05 -15.61 10.37
C PHE A 257 0.47 -15.83 10.26
N VAL A 258 0.89 -16.72 9.37
CA VAL A 258 2.32 -16.98 9.13
C VAL A 258 3.03 -15.74 8.59
N VAL A 259 2.43 -15.04 7.62
CA VAL A 259 2.98 -13.78 7.08
C VAL A 259 3.10 -12.72 8.17
N GLY A 260 2.08 -12.60 9.04
CA GLY A 260 2.11 -11.69 10.18
C GLY A 260 3.24 -12.01 11.17
N LEU A 261 3.46 -13.30 11.47
CA LEU A 261 4.57 -13.75 12.33
C LEU A 261 5.93 -13.46 11.71
N ILE A 262 6.11 -13.72 10.40
CA ILE A 262 7.35 -13.41 9.68
C ILE A 262 7.61 -11.89 9.72
N GLY A 263 6.59 -11.08 9.45
CA GLY A 263 6.70 -9.62 9.54
C GLY A 263 7.10 -9.16 10.94
N THR A 264 6.48 -9.72 11.98
CA THR A 264 6.82 -9.41 13.38
C THR A 264 8.25 -9.84 13.73
N ALA A 265 8.71 -10.98 13.23
CA ALA A 265 10.09 -11.43 13.41
C ALA A 265 11.08 -10.47 12.74
N PHE A 266 10.75 -9.93 11.59
CA PHE A 266 11.57 -8.91 10.94
C PHE A 266 11.59 -7.60 11.74
N ALA A 267 10.42 -7.14 12.21
CA ALA A 267 10.33 -5.88 12.94
C ALA A 267 11.05 -5.89 14.29
N GLY A 268 11.00 -7.01 15.03
CA GLY A 268 11.64 -7.14 16.34
C GLY A 268 13.04 -7.76 16.24
N PRO A 269 13.15 -9.11 16.38
CA PRO A 269 14.46 -9.75 16.62
C PRO A 269 15.45 -9.70 15.44
N VAL A 270 15.02 -9.37 14.23
CA VAL A 270 15.93 -9.35 13.06
C VAL A 270 16.48 -7.96 12.78
N PHE A 271 15.60 -6.94 12.70
CA PHE A 271 15.98 -5.59 12.29
C PHE A 271 15.81 -4.53 13.38
N HIS A 272 15.31 -4.89 14.55
CA HIS A 272 15.12 -4.01 15.70
C HIS A 272 14.39 -2.69 15.36
N LEU A 273 13.44 -2.76 14.41
CA LEU A 273 12.60 -1.60 14.04
C LEU A 273 11.62 -1.23 15.17
N VAL A 274 11.35 -2.19 16.05
CA VAL A 274 10.40 -2.08 17.15
C VAL A 274 10.95 -2.82 18.37
N ASP A 275 11.17 -2.10 19.47
CA ASP A 275 11.76 -2.66 20.68
C ASP A 275 10.74 -3.30 21.62
N HIS A 276 9.47 -2.96 21.50
CA HIS A 276 8.38 -3.43 22.37
C HIS A 276 7.06 -3.54 21.60
N GLY A 277 6.03 -4.12 22.26
CA GLY A 277 4.70 -4.21 21.64
C GLY A 277 4.56 -5.26 20.53
N LEU A 278 5.48 -6.22 20.41
CA LEU A 278 5.50 -7.22 19.32
C LEU A 278 4.20 -8.03 19.20
N VAL A 279 3.51 -8.31 20.31
CA VAL A 279 2.24 -9.06 20.29
C VAL A 279 1.13 -8.24 19.61
N GLY A 280 1.02 -6.95 19.93
CA GLY A 280 0.09 -6.04 19.27
C GLY A 280 0.40 -5.88 17.79
N LEU A 281 1.69 -5.72 17.45
CA LEU A 281 2.16 -5.69 16.06
C LEU A 281 1.79 -6.97 15.30
N ALA A 282 2.01 -8.15 15.90
CA ALA A 282 1.65 -9.43 15.29
C ALA A 282 0.14 -9.53 15.00
N GLY A 283 -0.69 -9.07 15.93
CA GLY A 283 -2.14 -9.01 15.77
C GLY A 283 -2.55 -8.09 14.61
N MET A 284 -1.98 -6.90 14.53
CA MET A 284 -2.25 -5.95 13.44
C MET A 284 -1.73 -6.45 12.09
N ALA A 285 -0.53 -7.03 12.05
CA ALA A 285 0.04 -7.64 10.85
C ALA A 285 -0.81 -8.80 10.33
N TRP A 286 -1.32 -9.64 11.23
CA TRP A 286 -2.26 -10.69 10.89
C TRP A 286 -3.58 -10.15 10.33
N LEU A 287 -4.23 -9.19 11.01
CA LEU A 287 -5.47 -8.57 10.53
C LEU A 287 -5.29 -7.93 9.15
N TYR A 288 -4.20 -7.19 8.97
CA TYR A 288 -3.83 -6.55 7.72
C TYR A 288 -3.69 -7.58 6.58
N SER A 289 -2.88 -8.60 6.79
CA SER A 289 -2.63 -9.67 5.83
C SER A 289 -3.91 -10.48 5.54
N ALA A 290 -4.73 -10.78 6.56
CA ALA A 290 -5.98 -11.50 6.41
C ALA A 290 -6.99 -10.74 5.53
N GLY A 291 -7.10 -9.42 5.68
CA GLY A 291 -7.89 -8.57 4.80
C GLY A 291 -7.50 -8.73 3.33
N ILE A 292 -6.20 -8.65 3.03
CA ILE A 292 -5.66 -8.80 1.67
C ILE A 292 -5.95 -10.19 1.10
N LEU A 293 -5.60 -11.25 1.86
CA LEU A 293 -5.72 -12.63 1.38
C LEU A 293 -7.18 -13.03 1.16
N LEU A 294 -8.10 -12.64 2.04
CA LEU A 294 -9.52 -12.97 1.89
C LEU A 294 -10.16 -12.21 0.74
N ILE A 295 -9.89 -10.90 0.60
CA ILE A 295 -10.36 -10.11 -0.54
C ILE A 295 -9.82 -10.69 -1.84
N GLY A 296 -8.51 -10.95 -1.92
CA GLY A 296 -7.88 -11.53 -3.10
C GLY A 296 -8.45 -12.91 -3.46
N THR A 297 -8.67 -13.78 -2.47
CA THR A 297 -9.25 -15.12 -2.66
C THR A 297 -10.70 -15.03 -3.18
N GLY A 298 -11.51 -14.14 -2.60
CA GLY A 298 -12.88 -13.91 -3.07
C GLY A 298 -12.92 -13.32 -4.48
N LEU A 299 -12.08 -12.32 -4.72
CA LEU A 299 -11.98 -11.61 -5.99
C LEU A 299 -11.55 -12.53 -7.15
N HIS A 300 -10.73 -13.54 -6.84
CA HIS A 300 -10.26 -14.53 -7.83
C HIS A 300 -11.44 -15.26 -8.51
N THR A 301 -12.55 -15.51 -7.82
CA THR A 301 -13.74 -16.16 -8.38
C THR A 301 -14.38 -15.32 -9.50
N PHE A 302 -14.28 -14.01 -9.43
CA PHE A 302 -14.88 -13.05 -10.37
C PHE A 302 -13.89 -12.59 -11.45
N LEU A 303 -12.70 -12.17 -11.05
CA LEU A 303 -11.71 -11.59 -11.95
C LEU A 303 -10.84 -12.63 -12.68
N ARG A 304 -10.72 -13.84 -12.15
CA ARG A 304 -9.88 -14.92 -12.74
C ARG A 304 -8.48 -14.41 -13.11
N ARG A 305 -8.17 -14.33 -14.42
CA ARG A 305 -6.86 -13.87 -14.92
C ARG A 305 -6.51 -12.41 -14.54
N TRP A 306 -7.50 -11.58 -14.23
CA TRP A 306 -7.32 -10.18 -13.85
C TRP A 306 -7.14 -9.97 -12.33
N THR A 307 -7.21 -11.05 -11.54
CA THR A 307 -7.09 -10.96 -10.08
C THR A 307 -5.78 -10.32 -9.65
N THR A 308 -4.66 -10.71 -10.25
CA THR A 308 -3.34 -10.15 -9.93
C THR A 308 -3.33 -8.64 -10.14
N LEU A 309 -3.86 -8.15 -11.26
CA LEU A 309 -3.95 -6.73 -11.54
C LEU A 309 -4.84 -6.00 -10.51
N GLY A 310 -6.01 -6.57 -10.19
CA GLY A 310 -6.93 -5.99 -9.19
C GLY A 310 -6.32 -5.92 -7.78
N VAL A 311 -5.69 -6.99 -7.32
CA VAL A 311 -5.03 -7.06 -6.02
C VAL A 311 -3.83 -6.10 -5.97
N MET A 312 -3.03 -6.02 -7.04
CA MET A 312 -1.91 -5.08 -7.15
C MET A 312 -2.39 -3.62 -7.14
N ALA A 313 -3.47 -3.30 -7.84
CA ALA A 313 -4.03 -1.95 -7.83
C ALA A 313 -4.49 -1.56 -6.41
N LEU A 314 -5.21 -2.43 -5.72
CA LEU A 314 -5.75 -2.16 -4.39
C LEU A 314 -4.66 -2.15 -3.30
N PHE A 315 -3.80 -3.18 -3.25
CA PHE A 315 -2.91 -3.45 -2.11
C PHE A 315 -1.43 -3.15 -2.38
N VAL A 316 -1.08 -2.66 -3.55
CA VAL A 316 0.25 -2.13 -3.83
C VAL A 316 0.14 -0.66 -4.25
N MET A 317 -0.54 -0.37 -5.37
CA MET A 317 -0.59 0.99 -5.90
C MET A 317 -1.27 1.96 -4.93
N LEU A 318 -2.53 1.71 -4.58
CA LEU A 318 -3.29 2.60 -3.70
C LEU A 318 -2.88 2.47 -2.23
N ASN A 319 -2.57 1.27 -1.78
CA ASN A 319 -2.26 1.01 -0.38
C ASN A 319 -0.95 1.66 0.08
N PHE A 320 0.12 1.53 -0.69
CA PHE A 320 1.41 2.10 -0.29
C PHE A 320 1.41 3.62 -0.38
N THR A 321 0.75 4.18 -1.41
CA THR A 321 0.67 5.62 -1.60
C THR A 321 -0.19 6.30 -0.55
N SER A 322 -1.24 5.64 -0.05
CA SER A 322 -2.16 6.20 0.97
C SER A 322 -1.85 5.74 2.40
N SER A 323 -0.80 4.93 2.62
CA SER A 323 -0.51 4.39 3.96
C SER A 323 -0.07 5.42 4.99
N GLY A 324 0.41 6.60 4.57
CA GLY A 324 1.03 7.57 5.49
C GLY A 324 2.45 7.15 5.94
N GLY A 325 3.01 6.09 5.35
CA GLY A 325 4.28 5.53 5.78
C GLY A 325 5.50 6.40 5.47
N ILE A 326 5.53 7.03 4.29
CA ILE A 326 6.60 7.95 3.88
C ILE A 326 6.17 9.39 4.11
N PHE A 327 5.01 9.78 3.58
CA PHE A 327 4.44 11.10 3.75
C PHE A 327 3.06 10.99 4.42
N ARG A 328 2.86 11.82 5.44
CA ARG A 328 1.57 11.95 6.11
C ARG A 328 0.52 12.51 5.13
N PRO A 329 -0.80 12.29 5.39
CA PRO A 329 -1.85 12.81 4.51
C PRO A 329 -1.76 14.33 4.29
N GLU A 330 -1.27 15.10 5.28
CA GLU A 330 -1.06 16.54 5.20
C GLU A 330 0.07 16.94 4.22
N MET A 331 0.88 15.97 3.78
CA MET A 331 1.95 16.13 2.80
C MET A 331 1.59 15.57 1.42
N GLN A 332 0.39 15.03 1.26
CA GLN A 332 -0.06 14.34 0.04
C GLN A 332 -1.16 15.15 -0.67
N ASN A 333 -1.42 14.83 -1.94
CA ASN A 333 -2.56 15.39 -2.63
C ASN A 333 -3.89 14.86 -2.05
N GLY A 334 -4.99 15.60 -2.25
CA GLY A 334 -6.28 15.33 -1.63
C GLY A 334 -6.84 13.93 -1.89
N LEU A 335 -6.51 13.26 -3.01
CA LEU A 335 -6.95 11.90 -3.30
C LEU A 335 -6.32 10.89 -2.32
N PHE A 336 -5.01 10.92 -2.17
CA PHE A 336 -4.30 9.97 -1.28
C PHE A 336 -4.54 10.29 0.19
N ALA A 337 -4.68 11.57 0.53
CA ALA A 337 -5.11 12.00 1.86
C ALA A 337 -6.51 11.47 2.22
N ALA A 338 -7.47 11.52 1.29
CA ALA A 338 -8.80 10.96 1.50
C ALA A 338 -8.76 9.43 1.64
N LEU A 339 -7.98 8.74 0.81
CA LEU A 339 -7.81 7.29 0.92
C LEU A 339 -7.17 6.89 2.26
N HIS A 340 -6.22 7.65 2.78
CA HIS A 340 -5.57 7.39 4.06
C HIS A 340 -6.56 7.16 5.20
N SER A 341 -7.67 7.90 5.23
CA SER A 341 -8.63 7.85 6.35
C SER A 341 -9.26 6.48 6.60
N PHE A 342 -9.29 5.59 5.61
CA PHE A 342 -9.95 4.28 5.71
C PHE A 342 -9.18 3.11 5.07
N TRP A 343 -8.01 3.37 4.48
CA TRP A 343 -7.27 2.33 3.77
C TRP A 343 -6.57 1.34 4.71
N ASN A 344 -6.46 0.09 4.29
CA ASN A 344 -5.89 -0.99 5.09
C ASN A 344 -4.44 -0.70 5.53
N GLY A 345 -3.62 -0.17 4.62
CA GLY A 345 -2.22 0.17 4.92
C GLY A 345 -2.08 1.32 5.92
N ALA A 346 -2.97 2.31 5.85
CA ALA A 346 -3.00 3.39 6.84
C ALA A 346 -3.36 2.85 8.23
N GLY A 347 -4.38 1.96 8.31
CA GLY A 347 -4.72 1.28 9.57
C GLY A 347 -3.55 0.52 10.18
N PHE A 348 -2.74 -0.16 9.35
CA PHE A 348 -1.56 -0.88 9.83
C PHE A 348 -0.43 0.06 10.28
N VAL A 349 -0.05 1.03 9.45
CA VAL A 349 1.08 1.95 9.73
C VAL A 349 0.78 2.82 10.94
N GLU A 350 -0.37 3.48 10.95
CA GLU A 350 -0.75 4.38 12.06
C GLU A 350 -1.06 3.59 13.33
N GLY A 351 -1.69 2.42 13.20
CA GLY A 351 -1.91 1.53 14.36
C GLY A 351 -0.60 1.08 14.98
N THR A 352 0.39 0.71 14.16
CA THR A 352 1.71 0.31 14.64
C THR A 352 2.44 1.48 15.30
N ARG A 353 2.44 2.67 14.69
CA ARG A 353 3.01 3.88 15.28
C ARG A 353 2.37 4.21 16.62
N SER A 354 1.04 4.24 16.66
CA SER A 354 0.27 4.49 17.88
C SER A 354 0.63 3.50 19.00
N HIS A 355 0.69 2.22 18.66
CA HIS A 355 0.97 1.15 19.62
C HIS A 355 2.39 1.19 20.17
N VAL A 356 3.38 1.47 19.29
CA VAL A 356 4.79 1.40 19.64
C VAL A 356 5.29 2.72 20.25
N TYR A 357 4.92 3.86 19.69
CA TYR A 357 5.55 5.14 20.04
C TYR A 357 4.65 6.10 20.81
N PHE A 358 3.31 5.91 20.77
CA PHE A 358 2.34 6.87 21.29
C PHE A 358 1.39 6.26 22.32
N ASP A 359 1.85 5.32 23.13
CA ASP A 359 1.11 4.71 24.24
C ASP A 359 -0.30 4.21 23.86
N GLY A 360 -0.51 3.87 22.59
CA GLY A 360 -1.79 3.39 22.08
C GLY A 360 -2.83 4.49 21.85
N TYR A 361 -2.45 5.76 21.82
CA TYR A 361 -3.39 6.84 21.51
C TYR A 361 -3.99 6.68 20.11
N GLY A 362 -5.31 6.71 20.01
CA GLY A 362 -6.01 6.51 18.74
C GLY A 362 -5.97 5.09 18.17
N LEU A 363 -5.29 4.14 18.81
CA LEU A 363 -5.10 2.77 18.33
C LEU A 363 -6.41 2.07 17.95
N SER A 364 -7.47 2.27 18.74
CA SER A 364 -8.77 1.63 18.49
C SER A 364 -9.33 1.95 17.10
N GLY A 365 -9.21 3.19 16.62
CA GLY A 365 -9.65 3.61 15.30
C GLY A 365 -8.91 2.86 14.20
N HIS A 366 -7.60 2.73 14.32
CA HIS A 366 -6.75 2.02 13.35
C HIS A 366 -7.01 0.51 13.34
N VAL A 367 -7.21 -0.09 14.51
CA VAL A 367 -7.60 -1.50 14.61
C VAL A 367 -8.98 -1.73 13.99
N TRP A 368 -9.96 -0.83 14.20
CA TRP A 368 -11.27 -0.93 13.56
C TRP A 368 -11.16 -0.81 12.03
N THR A 369 -10.28 0.01 11.51
CA THR A 369 -10.00 0.05 10.06
C THR A 369 -9.57 -1.33 9.54
N LEU A 370 -8.61 -2.00 10.21
CA LEU A 370 -8.18 -3.34 9.86
C LEU A 370 -9.32 -4.38 9.96
N VAL A 371 -10.14 -4.29 11.01
CA VAL A 371 -11.31 -5.16 11.20
C VAL A 371 -12.33 -4.97 10.07
N TRP A 372 -12.60 -3.74 9.63
CA TRP A 372 -13.50 -3.49 8.50
C TRP A 372 -12.97 -4.10 7.19
N TRP A 373 -11.67 -4.05 6.94
CA TRP A 373 -11.06 -4.71 5.79
C TRP A 373 -11.12 -6.24 5.90
N LEU A 374 -11.00 -6.81 7.09
CA LEU A 374 -11.23 -8.23 7.35
C LEU A 374 -12.69 -8.61 7.04
N VAL A 375 -13.66 -7.81 7.51
CA VAL A 375 -15.09 -8.02 7.23
C VAL A 375 -15.36 -7.94 5.74
N ALA A 376 -14.79 -6.95 5.03
CA ALA A 376 -14.89 -6.85 3.57
C ALA A 376 -14.32 -8.11 2.87
N GLY A 377 -13.22 -8.66 3.39
CA GLY A 377 -12.65 -9.93 2.93
C GLY A 377 -13.60 -11.12 3.13
N LEU A 378 -14.20 -11.24 4.31
CA LEU A 378 -15.18 -12.30 4.60
C LEU A 378 -16.43 -12.18 3.71
N VAL A 379 -16.92 -10.96 3.48
CA VAL A 379 -18.02 -10.69 2.56
C VAL A 379 -17.65 -11.10 1.12
N SER A 380 -16.43 -10.76 0.67
CA SER A 380 -15.91 -11.14 -0.64
C SER A 380 -15.88 -12.67 -0.82
N VAL A 381 -15.40 -13.40 0.17
CA VAL A 381 -15.38 -14.88 0.20
C VAL A 381 -16.81 -15.43 0.23
N GLY A 382 -17.72 -14.83 1.01
CA GLY A 382 -19.14 -15.20 1.05
C GLY A 382 -19.82 -15.05 -0.31
N ALA A 383 -19.60 -13.94 -0.99
CA ALA A 383 -20.08 -13.70 -2.34
C ALA A 383 -19.52 -14.72 -3.34
N ALA A 384 -18.23 -15.03 -3.25
CA ALA A 384 -17.58 -16.06 -4.06
C ALA A 384 -18.20 -17.45 -3.82
N ALA A 385 -18.43 -17.80 -2.55
CA ALA A 385 -19.08 -19.07 -2.18
C ALA A 385 -20.49 -19.19 -2.77
N LEU A 386 -21.26 -18.11 -2.72
CA LEU A 386 -22.61 -18.09 -3.32
C LEU A 386 -22.54 -18.23 -4.84
N ALA A 387 -21.62 -17.52 -5.49
CA ALA A 387 -21.41 -17.62 -6.94
C ALA A 387 -21.00 -19.04 -7.37
N GLU A 388 -20.08 -19.69 -6.64
CA GLU A 388 -19.68 -21.06 -6.92
C GLU A 388 -20.83 -22.06 -6.73
N ARG A 389 -21.66 -21.88 -5.68
CA ARG A 389 -22.86 -22.72 -5.49
C ARG A 389 -23.83 -22.59 -6.66
N ARG A 390 -24.18 -21.37 -7.06
CA ARG A 390 -25.07 -21.11 -8.19
C ARG A 390 -24.58 -21.74 -9.49
N ARG A 391 -23.25 -21.64 -9.75
CA ARG A 391 -22.64 -22.28 -10.94
C ARG A 391 -22.78 -23.80 -10.89
N ARG A 392 -22.47 -24.44 -9.76
CA ARG A 392 -22.61 -25.90 -9.60
C ARG A 392 -24.06 -26.39 -9.78
N THR A 393 -25.02 -25.62 -9.25
CA THR A 393 -26.45 -25.96 -9.43
C THR A 393 -26.83 -25.87 -10.91
N ALA A 394 -26.45 -24.79 -11.60
CA ALA A 394 -26.74 -24.62 -13.04
C ALA A 394 -26.05 -25.70 -13.91
N GLU A 395 -24.79 -26.07 -13.55
CA GLU A 395 -24.09 -27.17 -14.24
C GLU A 395 -24.78 -28.52 -14.03
N ALA A 396 -25.24 -28.82 -12.81
CA ALA A 396 -25.99 -30.05 -12.50
C ALA A 396 -27.33 -30.11 -13.24
N GLU A 397 -28.07 -28.99 -13.30
CA GLU A 397 -29.31 -28.88 -14.07
C GLU A 397 -29.05 -29.06 -15.57
N ALA A 398 -27.99 -28.46 -16.12
CA ALA A 398 -27.61 -28.62 -17.53
C ALA A 398 -27.25 -30.08 -17.87
N VAL A 399 -26.52 -30.77 -17.00
CA VAL A 399 -26.19 -32.20 -17.15
C VAL A 399 -27.43 -33.06 -17.07
N ALA A 400 -28.34 -32.80 -16.11
CA ALA A 400 -29.60 -33.53 -15.99
C ALA A 400 -30.51 -33.36 -17.23
N ASN A 401 -30.61 -32.13 -17.75
CA ASN A 401 -31.36 -31.84 -18.96
C ASN A 401 -30.73 -32.53 -20.18
N ALA A 402 -29.39 -32.49 -20.34
CA ALA A 402 -28.74 -33.22 -21.44
C ALA A 402 -28.94 -34.72 -21.35
N ALA A 403 -28.87 -35.29 -20.14
CA ALA A 403 -29.19 -36.72 -19.95
C ALA A 403 -30.65 -37.10 -20.28
N ALA A 404 -31.61 -36.23 -19.91
CA ALA A 404 -33.02 -36.41 -20.24
C ALA A 404 -33.28 -36.39 -21.76
N VAL A 405 -32.64 -35.44 -22.47
CA VAL A 405 -32.73 -35.35 -23.94
C VAL A 405 -32.11 -36.58 -24.60
N ALA A 406 -30.92 -37.04 -24.12
CA ALA A 406 -30.30 -38.24 -24.64
C ALA A 406 -31.17 -39.49 -24.40
N ALA A 407 -31.75 -39.64 -23.22
CA ALA A 407 -32.69 -40.75 -22.91
C ALA A 407 -33.95 -40.72 -23.79
N ALA A 408 -34.50 -39.54 -24.07
CA ALA A 408 -35.65 -39.38 -24.96
C ALA A 408 -35.30 -39.77 -26.42
N ALA A 409 -34.09 -39.37 -26.89
CA ALA A 409 -33.61 -39.75 -28.22
C ALA A 409 -33.42 -41.27 -28.37
N VAL A 410 -32.87 -41.95 -27.34
CA VAL A 410 -32.73 -43.41 -27.33
C VAL A 410 -34.09 -44.10 -27.38
N ARG A 411 -35.09 -43.63 -26.60
CA ARG A 411 -36.45 -44.17 -26.64
C ARG A 411 -37.13 -44.02 -28.02
N ALA A 412 -36.89 -42.89 -28.70
CA ALA A 412 -37.44 -42.65 -30.05
C ALA A 412 -36.81 -43.54 -31.13
N THR A 413 -35.62 -44.13 -30.88
CA THR A 413 -34.94 -45.02 -31.82
C THR A 413 -35.18 -46.51 -31.54
N VAL A 414 -35.73 -46.87 -30.37
CA VAL A 414 -36.11 -48.24 -30.06
C VAL A 414 -37.47 -48.51 -30.73
N PRO A 415 -37.56 -49.49 -31.67
CA PRO A 415 -38.85 -49.85 -32.27
C PRO A 415 -39.82 -50.29 -31.17
N GLU A 416 -41.08 -49.83 -31.26
CA GLU A 416 -42.13 -50.25 -30.35
C GLU A 416 -42.24 -51.78 -30.45
N PRO A 417 -42.17 -52.53 -29.33
CA PRO A 417 -42.35 -53.97 -29.40
C PRO A 417 -43.66 -54.26 -30.07
N ALA A 418 -43.59 -55.12 -31.08
CA ALA A 418 -44.82 -55.56 -31.78
C ALA A 418 -45.88 -55.91 -30.75
N PRO A 419 -47.15 -55.49 -30.95
CA PRO A 419 -48.24 -55.84 -30.05
C PRO A 419 -48.24 -57.36 -29.87
N ALA A 420 -48.28 -57.81 -28.64
CA ALA A 420 -48.37 -59.24 -28.35
C ALA A 420 -49.59 -59.79 -29.13
N PRO A 421 -49.47 -60.96 -29.80
CA PRO A 421 -50.55 -61.52 -30.52
C PRO A 421 -51.84 -61.63 -29.62
N SER A 422 -52.88 -61.15 -30.11
CA SER A 422 -54.15 -61.21 -29.36
C SER A 422 -54.52 -62.66 -29.06
N ALA A 423 -55.09 -62.91 -27.90
CA ALA A 423 -55.54 -64.27 -27.53
C ALA A 423 -56.43 -64.96 -28.58
N GLU A 424 -56.94 -64.22 -29.54
CA GLU A 424 -57.67 -64.74 -30.71
C GLU A 424 -56.70 -65.28 -31.78
N GLU A 425 -55.54 -64.67 -32.02
CA GLU A 425 -54.50 -65.16 -32.95
C GLU A 425 -53.81 -66.41 -32.44
N GLU A 426 -53.55 -66.52 -31.09
CA GLU A 426 -53.03 -67.77 -30.50
C GLU A 426 -54.01 -68.94 -30.58
N MET A 427 -55.33 -68.67 -30.58
CA MET A 427 -56.40 -69.75 -30.76
C MET A 427 -56.49 -70.18 -32.18
N GLU A 428 -56.30 -69.33 -33.17
CA GLU A 428 -56.34 -69.71 -34.58
C GLU A 428 -55.09 -70.56 -34.98
N GLU A 429 -53.93 -70.34 -34.42
CA GLU A 429 -52.74 -71.15 -34.70
C GLU A 429 -52.81 -72.56 -34.06
N VAL A 430 -53.54 -72.73 -32.96
CA VAL A 430 -53.74 -74.06 -32.31
C VAL A 430 -54.83 -74.93 -32.98
N VAL A 431 -55.74 -74.35 -33.77
CA VAL A 431 -56.84 -75.07 -34.42
C VAL A 431 -56.60 -75.38 -35.90
N GLY A 432 -55.48 -74.88 -36.47
CA GLY A 432 -55.10 -75.11 -37.85
C GLY A 432 -54.23 -76.33 -38.06
N VAL A 433 -54.79 -77.55 -37.81
CA VAL A 433 -54.29 -78.83 -38.36
C VAL A 433 -55.44 -79.56 -39.04
#